data_6ba89d57acf4e2b26f967afea13ce3ce
#
_entry.id   6ba89d57acf4e2b26f967afea13ce3ce
#
_cell.length_a   1.000
_cell.length_b   1.000
_cell.length_c   1.000
_cell.angle_alpha   90.00
_cell.angle_beta   90.00
_cell.angle_gamma   90.00
#
_symmetry.space_group_name_H-M   'P 1'
#
loop_
_entity.id
_entity.type
_entity.pdbx_description
1 polymer ?
#
loop_
_entity_poly.entity_id
_entity_poly.type
_entity_poly.pdbx_seq_one_letter_code
_entity_poly.pdbx_strand_id
1 'polypeptide(L)'
;VTSQILYGERFKILSKNKNWIKIRSSFDNYIGYIKNEKYVNKHNPSHKIYSLKAAIFNKQNKKIKKFLPFGSKVSIIKKNKKFLEFENNKWLKVSDLKKINHKEKNFVKIFKLFLKTKYVWGGKTYKGIDCSALLQLYYYYNNSFYPRDTKDQIKYSKKNIKRKIFKRGDIIFWKGHVAICINSKELIHAYGPEKKVLVMSIKKTIDRIKKKANLTVKKISSIKY
;
A
#
# COMPACT_ATOMS: atom_id res chain seq x y z
N VAL A 1 13.36 9.40 1.53
CA VAL A 1 11.92 9.15 1.79
C VAL A 1 11.80 7.84 2.55
N THR A 2 11.20 7.85 3.74
CA THR A 2 11.02 6.65 4.59
C THR A 2 9.61 6.08 4.48
N SER A 3 8.64 6.90 4.11
CA SER A 3 7.25 6.51 3.81
C SER A 3 6.56 7.59 2.97
N GLN A 4 5.33 7.34 2.57
CA GLN A 4 4.47 8.27 1.84
C GLN A 4 3.09 8.31 2.50
N ILE A 5 2.44 9.49 2.47
CA ILE A 5 1.04 9.65 2.84
C ILE A 5 0.19 9.70 1.57
N LEU A 6 -0.93 9.00 1.57
CA LEU A 6 -1.83 8.96 0.41
C LEU A 6 -2.84 10.11 0.47
N TYR A 7 -3.38 10.50 -0.68
CA TYR A 7 -4.49 11.45 -0.73
C TYR A 7 -5.67 10.96 0.13
N GLY A 8 -6.17 11.86 1.01
CA GLY A 8 -7.24 11.55 1.95
C GLY A 8 -6.84 10.73 3.18
N GLU A 9 -5.55 10.46 3.38
CA GLU A 9 -5.03 9.86 4.61
C GLU A 9 -4.94 10.94 5.70
N ARG A 10 -5.48 10.65 6.89
CA ARG A 10 -5.51 11.60 8.02
C ARG A 10 -4.20 11.57 8.79
N PHE A 11 -3.83 12.72 9.35
CA PHE A 11 -2.67 12.87 10.22
C PHE A 11 -2.88 13.95 11.28
N LYS A 12 -2.13 13.87 12.38
CA LYS A 12 -1.99 14.95 13.36
C LYS A 12 -0.71 15.71 13.09
N ILE A 13 -0.77 17.05 13.17
CA ILE A 13 0.41 17.91 13.15
C ILE A 13 1.03 17.88 14.55
N LEU A 14 2.33 17.58 14.62
CA LEU A 14 3.11 17.57 15.84
C LEU A 14 3.92 18.86 16.00
N SER A 15 4.50 19.34 14.89
CA SER A 15 5.19 20.64 14.84
C SER A 15 5.22 21.14 13.40
N LYS A 16 5.48 22.43 13.22
CA LYS A 16 5.50 23.09 11.91
C LYS A 16 6.64 24.10 11.86
N ASN A 17 7.35 24.13 10.74
CA ASN A 17 8.28 25.19 10.41
C ASN A 17 8.00 25.75 9.00
N LYS A 18 8.85 26.65 8.50
CA LYS A 18 8.65 27.31 7.20
C LYS A 18 8.44 26.31 6.04
N ASN A 19 9.19 25.22 5.99
CA ASN A 19 9.24 24.32 4.84
C ASN A 19 8.59 22.96 5.10
N TRP A 20 8.49 22.53 6.36
CA TRP A 20 8.11 21.16 6.73
C TRP A 20 7.12 21.13 7.88
N ILE A 21 6.25 20.14 7.85
CA ILE A 21 5.35 19.80 8.95
C ILE A 21 5.74 18.41 9.43
N LYS A 22 6.04 18.27 10.72
CA LYS A 22 6.16 16.98 11.39
C LYS A 22 4.76 16.45 11.68
N ILE A 23 4.46 15.27 11.23
CA ILE A 23 3.13 14.66 11.36
C ILE A 23 3.20 13.29 12.01
N ARG A 24 2.06 12.85 12.54
CA ARG A 24 1.77 11.47 12.91
C ARG A 24 0.59 10.99 12.08
N SER A 25 0.79 9.95 11.25
CA SER A 25 -0.30 9.29 10.52
C SER A 25 -1.34 8.75 11.49
N SER A 26 -2.63 8.97 11.19
CA SER A 26 -3.71 8.41 12.02
C SER A 26 -3.95 6.92 11.77
N PHE A 27 -3.41 6.38 10.69
CA PHE A 27 -3.58 4.96 10.34
C PHE A 27 -2.64 4.04 11.12
N ASP A 28 -1.36 4.37 11.17
CA ASP A 28 -0.31 3.48 11.70
C ASP A 28 0.60 4.16 12.75
N ASN A 29 0.25 5.40 13.16
CA ASN A 29 1.03 6.24 14.06
C ASN A 29 2.46 6.55 13.56
N TYR A 30 2.73 6.34 12.27
CA TYR A 30 4.03 6.63 11.68
C TYR A 30 4.33 8.13 11.76
N ILE A 31 5.52 8.46 12.27
CA ILE A 31 5.97 9.85 12.40
C ILE A 31 6.92 10.16 11.24
N GLY A 32 6.68 11.28 10.57
CA GLY A 32 7.50 11.73 9.46
C GLY A 32 7.29 13.22 9.17
N TYR A 33 7.92 13.68 8.09
CA TYR A 33 7.84 15.06 7.64
C TYR A 33 7.19 15.13 6.27
N ILE A 34 6.29 16.09 6.09
CA ILE A 34 5.68 16.43 4.80
C ILE A 34 5.95 17.90 4.51
N LYS A 35 5.84 18.32 3.23
CA LYS A 35 5.97 19.72 2.87
C LYS A 35 4.93 20.57 3.58
N ASN A 36 5.30 21.81 3.94
CA ASN A 36 4.37 22.76 4.50
C ASN A 36 3.51 23.37 3.40
N GLU A 37 2.39 22.72 3.12
CA GLU A 37 1.40 23.10 2.12
C GLU A 37 0.03 23.26 2.81
N LYS A 38 -0.95 23.78 2.08
CA LYS A 38 -2.33 23.91 2.59
C LYS A 38 -3.01 22.54 2.60
N TYR A 39 -3.38 22.06 3.77
CA TYR A 39 -4.13 20.82 3.97
C TYR A 39 -5.54 21.11 4.51
N VAL A 40 -6.50 20.26 4.17
CA VAL A 40 -7.88 20.42 4.65
C VAL A 40 -8.03 19.89 6.08
N ASN A 41 -8.76 20.63 6.92
CA ASN A 41 -8.97 20.24 8.33
C ASN A 41 -9.99 19.10 8.48
N LYS A 42 -11.00 19.05 7.61
CA LYS A 42 -12.04 18.00 7.63
C LYS A 42 -12.10 17.30 6.29
N HIS A 43 -12.01 15.98 6.32
CA HIS A 43 -12.16 15.14 5.14
C HIS A 43 -12.97 13.89 5.50
N ASN A 44 -14.16 13.75 4.91
CA ASN A 44 -15.05 12.62 5.12
C ASN A 44 -15.16 11.82 3.81
N PRO A 45 -14.25 10.88 3.55
CA PRO A 45 -14.23 10.16 2.31
C PRO A 45 -15.42 9.20 2.21
N SER A 46 -16.09 9.21 1.07
CA SER A 46 -17.17 8.28 0.72
C SER A 46 -16.70 7.14 -0.18
N HIS A 47 -15.58 7.32 -0.86
CA HIS A 47 -15.00 6.36 -1.80
C HIS A 47 -13.49 6.23 -1.63
N LYS A 48 -12.94 5.16 -2.20
CA LYS A 48 -11.50 4.89 -2.27
C LYS A 48 -11.11 4.34 -3.63
N ILE A 49 -9.86 4.63 -4.04
CA ILE A 49 -9.31 4.18 -5.31
C ILE A 49 -9.02 2.67 -5.24
N TYR A 50 -9.55 1.93 -6.22
CA TYR A 50 -9.33 0.48 -6.35
C TYR A 50 -8.34 0.12 -7.47
N SER A 51 -8.25 0.93 -8.53
CA SER A 51 -7.23 0.76 -9.57
C SER A 51 -5.82 1.12 -9.07
N LEU A 52 -4.78 0.58 -9.69
CA LEU A 52 -3.38 0.89 -9.34
C LEU A 52 -3.11 2.40 -9.37
N LYS A 53 -3.64 3.08 -10.40
CA LYS A 53 -3.61 4.54 -10.57
C LYS A 53 -4.90 5.00 -11.26
N ALA A 54 -5.63 5.90 -10.65
CA ALA A 54 -6.82 6.52 -11.21
C ALA A 54 -6.44 7.84 -11.89
N ALA A 55 -6.75 7.97 -13.18
CA ALA A 55 -6.52 9.22 -13.90
C ALA A 55 -7.53 10.27 -13.45
N ILE A 56 -7.06 11.52 -13.30
CA ILE A 56 -7.92 12.67 -13.02
C ILE A 56 -8.32 13.33 -14.34
N PHE A 57 -9.57 13.71 -14.45
CA PHE A 57 -10.18 14.40 -15.60
C PHE A 57 -10.69 15.77 -15.18
N ASN A 58 -10.77 16.71 -16.11
CA ASN A 58 -11.45 17.99 -15.90
C ASN A 58 -12.96 17.88 -16.23
N LYS A 59 -13.70 18.95 -16.02
CA LYS A 59 -15.16 19.04 -16.30
C LYS A 59 -15.53 18.67 -17.75
N GLN A 60 -14.64 18.88 -18.71
CA GLN A 60 -14.83 18.54 -20.12
C GLN A 60 -14.42 17.10 -20.44
N ASN A 61 -14.23 16.25 -19.45
CA ASN A 61 -13.75 14.86 -19.56
C ASN A 61 -12.36 14.73 -20.23
N LYS A 62 -11.57 15.79 -20.27
CA LYS A 62 -10.19 15.76 -20.74
C LYS A 62 -9.31 15.26 -19.59
N LYS A 63 -8.49 14.25 -19.88
CA LYS A 63 -7.51 13.69 -18.92
C LYS A 63 -6.44 14.74 -18.63
N ILE A 64 -6.21 15.03 -17.35
CA ILE A 64 -5.06 15.83 -16.90
C ILE A 64 -3.92 14.89 -16.50
N LYS A 65 -2.66 15.38 -16.58
CA LYS A 65 -1.46 14.58 -16.26
C LYS A 65 -1.28 14.34 -14.74
N LYS A 66 -2.37 14.10 -14.02
CA LYS A 66 -2.38 13.80 -12.57
C LYS A 66 -3.13 12.51 -12.30
N PHE A 67 -2.71 11.80 -11.26
CA PHE A 67 -3.29 10.51 -10.89
C PHE A 67 -3.38 10.38 -9.38
N LEU A 68 -4.40 9.67 -8.91
CA LEU A 68 -4.46 9.18 -7.53
C LEU A 68 -4.04 7.71 -7.46
N PRO A 69 -3.17 7.34 -6.50
CA PRO A 69 -2.74 5.96 -6.32
C PRO A 69 -3.82 5.10 -5.65
N PHE A 70 -3.69 3.77 -5.79
CA PHE A 70 -4.48 2.78 -5.05
C PHE A 70 -4.56 3.12 -3.56
N GLY A 71 -5.74 2.97 -2.97
CA GLY A 71 -5.98 3.24 -1.56
C GLY A 71 -6.23 4.71 -1.21
N SER A 72 -6.00 5.68 -2.13
CA SER A 72 -6.41 7.08 -1.91
C SER A 72 -7.90 7.17 -1.61
N LYS A 73 -8.27 8.04 -0.68
CA LYS A 73 -9.65 8.20 -0.20
C LYS A 73 -10.19 9.56 -0.63
N VAL A 74 -11.39 9.59 -1.20
CA VAL A 74 -12.00 10.81 -1.77
C VAL A 74 -13.43 11.01 -1.27
N SER A 75 -13.80 12.27 -1.06
CA SER A 75 -15.19 12.70 -0.86
C SER A 75 -15.80 13.04 -2.20
N ILE A 76 -16.98 12.51 -2.52
CA ILE A 76 -17.65 12.80 -3.79
C ILE A 76 -18.58 13.99 -3.61
N ILE A 77 -18.41 14.99 -4.48
CA ILE A 77 -19.20 16.23 -4.54
C ILE A 77 -20.37 16.08 -5.52
N LYS A 78 -20.08 15.58 -6.73
CA LYS A 78 -21.05 15.38 -7.80
C LYS A 78 -20.81 14.05 -8.49
N LYS A 79 -21.84 13.53 -9.16
CA LYS A 79 -21.78 12.26 -9.90
C LYS A 79 -22.53 12.36 -11.22
N ASN A 80 -22.05 11.63 -12.21
CA ASN A 80 -22.79 11.25 -13.41
C ASN A 80 -22.61 9.74 -13.68
N LYS A 81 -23.13 9.23 -14.80
CA LYS A 81 -23.07 7.79 -15.14
C LYS A 81 -21.64 7.24 -15.22
N LYS A 82 -20.67 8.04 -15.65
CA LYS A 82 -19.27 7.59 -15.93
C LYS A 82 -18.23 8.15 -14.96
N PHE A 83 -18.49 9.29 -14.31
CA PHE A 83 -17.50 10.03 -13.53
C PHE A 83 -18.06 10.52 -12.20
N LEU A 84 -17.17 10.68 -11.22
CA LEU A 84 -17.41 11.22 -9.88
C LEU A 84 -16.46 12.42 -9.65
N GLU A 85 -17.02 13.58 -9.29
CA GLU A 85 -16.25 14.77 -8.93
C GLU A 85 -15.84 14.67 -7.45
N PHE A 86 -14.55 14.82 -7.16
CA PHE A 86 -14.01 14.75 -5.80
C PHE A 86 -13.39 16.06 -5.31
N GLU A 87 -13.05 16.95 -6.21
CA GLU A 87 -12.67 18.33 -6.00
C GLU A 87 -13.20 19.17 -7.15
N ASN A 88 -13.31 20.48 -6.96
CA ASN A 88 -13.81 21.37 -8.03
C ASN A 88 -13.05 21.14 -9.35
N ASN A 89 -13.80 20.79 -10.38
CA ASN A 89 -13.29 20.47 -11.73
C ASN A 89 -12.27 19.30 -11.78
N LYS A 90 -12.30 18.38 -10.78
CA LYS A 90 -11.48 17.16 -10.77
C LYS A 90 -12.36 15.93 -10.64
N TRP A 91 -12.35 15.11 -11.67
CA TRP A 91 -13.21 13.96 -11.85
C TRP A 91 -12.41 12.66 -11.95
N LEU A 92 -12.99 11.58 -11.48
CA LEU A 92 -12.46 10.21 -11.55
C LEU A 92 -13.50 9.32 -12.23
N LYS A 93 -13.06 8.30 -12.97
CA LYS A 93 -13.96 7.29 -13.52
C LYS A 93 -14.58 6.46 -12.39
N VAL A 94 -15.87 6.18 -12.47
CA VAL A 94 -16.59 5.30 -11.54
C VAL A 94 -15.90 3.92 -11.41
N SER A 95 -15.38 3.39 -12.53
CA SER A 95 -14.67 2.09 -12.58
C SER A 95 -13.41 2.04 -11.72
N ASP A 96 -12.78 3.19 -11.43
CA ASP A 96 -11.57 3.26 -10.61
C ASP A 96 -11.86 3.27 -9.10
N LEU A 97 -13.13 3.37 -8.72
CA LEU A 97 -13.53 3.62 -7.34
C LEU A 97 -14.37 2.48 -6.75
N LYS A 98 -14.28 2.35 -5.45
CA LYS A 98 -15.19 1.55 -4.61
C LYS A 98 -15.68 2.42 -3.45
N LYS A 99 -16.84 2.08 -2.89
CA LYS A 99 -17.34 2.71 -1.66
C LYS A 99 -16.31 2.56 -0.53
N ILE A 100 -16.28 3.50 0.40
CA ILE A 100 -15.25 3.51 1.48
C ILE A 100 -15.29 2.25 2.35
N ASN A 101 -16.45 1.64 2.53
CA ASN A 101 -16.64 0.41 3.31
C ASN A 101 -16.38 -0.89 2.52
N HIS A 102 -16.18 -0.82 1.19
CA HIS A 102 -15.86 -1.99 0.38
C HIS A 102 -14.62 -2.70 0.93
N LYS A 103 -14.65 -4.02 0.99
CA LYS A 103 -13.51 -4.86 1.37
C LYS A 103 -13.16 -5.83 0.24
N GLU A 104 -11.88 -5.98 -0.07
CA GLU A 104 -11.38 -6.99 -1.00
C GLU A 104 -10.71 -8.11 -0.20
N LYS A 105 -11.45 -9.19 -0.02
CA LYS A 105 -10.94 -10.37 0.72
C LYS A 105 -9.87 -11.13 -0.06
N ASN A 106 -9.91 -11.07 -1.39
CA ASN A 106 -8.89 -11.71 -2.22
C ASN A 106 -7.64 -10.84 -2.29
N PHE A 107 -6.74 -11.00 -1.32
CA PHE A 107 -5.48 -10.26 -1.25
C PHE A 107 -4.62 -10.39 -2.51
N VAL A 108 -4.70 -11.53 -3.23
CA VAL A 108 -3.94 -11.76 -4.45
C VAL A 108 -4.33 -10.76 -5.54
N LYS A 109 -5.60 -10.36 -5.62
CA LYS A 109 -6.04 -9.31 -6.56
C LYS A 109 -5.32 -7.99 -6.28
N ILE A 110 -5.27 -7.56 -5.00
CA ILE A 110 -4.60 -6.31 -4.63
C ILE A 110 -3.11 -6.39 -4.95
N PHE A 111 -2.43 -7.46 -4.55
CA PHE A 111 -0.99 -7.57 -4.79
C PHE A 111 -0.64 -7.64 -6.29
N LYS A 112 -1.46 -8.33 -7.09
CA LYS A 112 -1.28 -8.41 -8.55
C LYS A 112 -1.47 -7.06 -9.26
N LEU A 113 -2.23 -6.11 -8.70
CA LEU A 113 -2.29 -4.74 -9.24
C LEU A 113 -0.89 -4.10 -9.31
N PHE A 114 -0.01 -4.42 -8.36
CA PHE A 114 1.33 -3.86 -8.27
C PHE A 114 2.40 -4.62 -9.04
N LEU A 115 2.07 -5.72 -9.75
CA LEU A 115 3.05 -6.44 -10.56
C LEU A 115 3.79 -5.49 -11.52
N LYS A 116 5.11 -5.67 -11.62
CA LYS A 116 6.05 -4.83 -12.40
C LYS A 116 6.20 -3.39 -11.90
N THR A 117 5.49 -2.95 -10.86
CA THR A 117 5.75 -1.65 -10.20
C THR A 117 7.19 -1.64 -9.68
N LYS A 118 7.90 -0.53 -9.91
CA LYS A 118 9.29 -0.36 -9.46
C LYS A 118 9.42 -0.55 -7.94
N TYR A 119 10.48 -1.21 -7.51
CA TYR A 119 10.87 -1.18 -6.10
C TYR A 119 11.44 0.21 -5.78
N VAL A 120 10.88 0.85 -4.77
CA VAL A 120 11.40 2.11 -4.21
C VAL A 120 11.30 2.03 -2.71
N TRP A 121 12.44 2.14 -2.01
CA TRP A 121 12.47 2.21 -0.55
C TRP A 121 11.59 3.35 -0.04
N GLY A 122 10.72 3.07 0.91
CA GLY A 122 9.74 4.03 1.43
C GLY A 122 8.55 4.30 0.50
N GLY A 123 8.54 3.72 -0.71
CA GLY A 123 7.45 3.87 -1.67
C GLY A 123 6.16 3.19 -1.23
N LYS A 124 5.01 3.78 -1.60
CA LYS A 124 3.66 3.31 -1.25
C LYS A 124 2.66 3.50 -2.39
N THR A 125 3.14 3.68 -3.63
CA THR A 125 2.30 4.04 -4.79
C THR A 125 2.70 3.31 -6.08
N TYR A 126 1.94 3.54 -7.16
CA TYR A 126 2.27 3.08 -8.51
C TYR A 126 3.60 3.61 -9.06
N LYS A 127 4.14 4.69 -8.50
CA LYS A 127 5.46 5.24 -8.88
C LYS A 127 6.62 4.42 -8.31
N GLY A 128 6.36 3.68 -7.27
CA GLY A 128 7.28 2.78 -6.59
C GLY A 128 6.72 2.32 -5.26
N ILE A 129 7.09 1.11 -4.88
CA ILE A 129 6.60 0.46 -3.65
C ILE A 129 7.70 -0.42 -3.04
N ASP A 130 7.76 -0.49 -1.70
CA ASP A 130 8.60 -1.47 -1.00
C ASP A 130 7.80 -2.68 -0.50
N CYS A 131 8.51 -3.67 0.04
CA CYS A 131 7.92 -4.94 0.43
C CYS A 131 6.91 -4.80 1.57
N SER A 132 7.19 -3.98 2.58
CA SER A 132 6.32 -3.77 3.72
C SER A 132 5.10 -2.91 3.37
N ALA A 133 5.24 -1.93 2.47
CA ALA A 133 4.12 -1.13 1.97
C ALA A 133 3.15 -1.98 1.13
N LEU A 134 3.64 -2.92 0.33
CA LEU A 134 2.79 -3.83 -0.45
C LEU A 134 1.85 -4.61 0.47
N LEU A 135 2.38 -5.15 1.57
CA LEU A 135 1.57 -5.85 2.57
C LEU A 135 0.65 -4.89 3.34
N GLN A 136 1.17 -3.73 3.77
CA GLN A 136 0.40 -2.72 4.52
C GLN A 136 -0.80 -2.21 3.71
N LEU A 137 -0.66 -1.98 2.40
CA LEU A 137 -1.74 -1.45 1.56
C LEU A 137 -2.95 -2.38 1.48
N TYR A 138 -2.78 -3.69 1.57
CA TYR A 138 -3.90 -4.62 1.66
C TYR A 138 -4.74 -4.36 2.92
N TYR A 139 -4.10 -4.22 4.08
CA TYR A 139 -4.78 -3.93 5.33
C TYR A 139 -5.38 -2.51 5.34
N TYR A 140 -4.62 -1.53 4.88
CA TYR A 140 -5.08 -0.15 4.75
C TYR A 140 -6.34 -0.03 3.89
N TYR A 141 -6.35 -0.69 2.74
CA TYR A 141 -7.52 -0.72 1.86
C TYR A 141 -8.74 -1.36 2.54
N ASN A 142 -8.53 -2.39 3.35
CA ASN A 142 -9.58 -3.09 4.09
C ASN A 142 -9.95 -2.43 5.42
N ASN A 143 -9.45 -1.21 5.70
CA ASN A 143 -9.67 -0.45 6.93
C ASN A 143 -9.21 -1.22 8.19
N SER A 144 -8.13 -2.01 8.08
CA SER A 144 -7.53 -2.76 9.16
C SER A 144 -6.12 -2.23 9.43
N PHE A 145 -5.78 -2.05 10.69
CA PHE A 145 -4.43 -1.61 11.07
C PHE A 145 -3.35 -2.61 10.67
N TYR A 146 -2.23 -2.12 10.16
CA TYR A 146 -1.00 -2.88 9.98
C TYR A 146 0.22 -1.93 9.98
N PRO A 147 1.33 -2.30 10.66
CA PRO A 147 2.50 -1.42 10.76
C PRO A 147 3.16 -1.16 9.40
N ARG A 148 3.86 -0.02 9.30
CA ARG A 148 4.55 0.38 8.07
C ARG A 148 5.82 -0.42 7.83
N ASP A 149 6.66 -0.58 8.83
CA ASP A 149 8.01 -1.14 8.69
C ASP A 149 8.04 -2.64 8.99
N THR A 150 8.86 -3.39 8.25
CA THR A 150 8.99 -4.84 8.39
C THR A 150 9.33 -5.27 9.82
N LYS A 151 10.16 -4.51 10.54
CA LYS A 151 10.52 -4.79 11.94
C LYS A 151 9.29 -4.80 12.87
N ASP A 152 8.36 -3.87 12.63
CA ASP A 152 7.14 -3.75 13.42
C ASP A 152 6.06 -4.72 12.94
N GLN A 153 6.02 -5.03 11.64
CA GLN A 153 5.18 -6.09 11.07
C GLN A 153 5.50 -7.46 11.67
N ILE A 154 6.78 -7.79 11.85
CA ILE A 154 7.23 -9.04 12.52
C ILE A 154 6.72 -9.09 13.96
N LYS A 155 6.83 -8.01 14.72
CA LYS A 155 6.35 -7.90 16.10
C LYS A 155 4.81 -8.01 16.18
N TYR A 156 4.13 -7.28 15.30
CA TYR A 156 2.67 -7.26 15.24
C TYR A 156 2.06 -8.62 14.86
N SER A 157 2.74 -9.39 14.04
CA SER A 157 2.34 -10.74 13.64
C SER A 157 2.57 -11.73 14.78
N LYS A 158 1.61 -11.86 15.71
CA LYS A 158 1.76 -12.61 16.97
C LYS A 158 2.13 -14.08 16.80
N LYS A 159 1.57 -14.79 15.80
CA LYS A 159 1.80 -16.22 15.59
C LYS A 159 3.07 -16.45 14.77
N ASN A 160 3.95 -17.34 15.24
CA ASN A 160 5.00 -17.94 14.43
C ASN A 160 4.53 -19.34 14.02
N ILE A 161 4.22 -19.51 12.75
CA ILE A 161 3.68 -20.74 12.22
C ILE A 161 4.85 -21.63 11.75
N LYS A 162 4.99 -22.81 12.34
CA LYS A 162 5.90 -23.83 11.79
C LYS A 162 5.21 -24.47 10.58
N ARG A 163 5.85 -24.42 9.41
CA ARG A 163 5.34 -24.99 8.16
C ARG A 163 6.36 -25.94 7.54
N LYS A 164 5.93 -27.17 7.22
CA LYS A 164 6.62 -28.04 6.26
C LYS A 164 6.22 -27.64 4.83
N ILE A 165 4.94 -27.30 4.60
CA ILE A 165 4.38 -26.88 3.31
C ILE A 165 3.71 -25.53 3.47
N PHE A 166 4.12 -24.54 2.68
CA PHE A 166 3.52 -23.20 2.66
C PHE A 166 2.08 -23.25 2.15
N LYS A 167 1.25 -22.33 2.60
CA LYS A 167 -0.13 -22.16 2.18
C LYS A 167 -0.36 -20.74 1.63
N ARG A 168 -1.38 -20.61 0.80
CA ARG A 168 -1.86 -19.29 0.36
C ARG A 168 -2.17 -18.41 1.56
N GLY A 169 -1.61 -17.19 1.57
CA GLY A 169 -1.77 -16.23 2.67
C GLY A 169 -0.68 -16.32 3.73
N ASP A 170 0.25 -17.28 3.67
CA ASP A 170 1.41 -17.26 4.55
C ASP A 170 2.27 -16.05 4.22
N ILE A 171 2.76 -15.38 5.27
CA ILE A 171 3.64 -14.23 5.20
C ILE A 171 5.01 -14.68 5.70
N ILE A 172 6.02 -14.55 4.87
CA ILE A 172 7.40 -14.93 5.20
C ILE A 172 8.19 -13.67 5.50
N PHE A 173 8.79 -13.62 6.67
CA PHE A 173 9.62 -12.50 7.13
C PHE A 173 11.08 -12.88 7.22
N TRP A 174 11.94 -11.98 6.74
CA TRP A 174 13.38 -11.91 6.97
C TRP A 174 13.71 -10.59 7.67
N LYS A 175 14.95 -10.43 8.12
CA LYS A 175 15.41 -9.12 8.61
C LYS A 175 15.30 -8.09 7.45
N GLY A 176 14.44 -7.10 7.60
CA GLY A 176 14.26 -6.02 6.62
C GLY A 176 13.48 -6.41 5.35
N HIS A 177 12.90 -7.63 5.25
CA HIS A 177 12.16 -8.05 4.08
C HIS A 177 10.92 -8.88 4.42
N VAL A 178 9.90 -8.79 3.56
CA VAL A 178 8.66 -9.56 3.67
C VAL A 178 8.14 -9.98 2.30
N ALA A 179 7.56 -11.19 2.22
CA ALA A 179 6.89 -11.72 1.06
C ALA A 179 5.60 -12.45 1.45
N ILE A 180 4.65 -12.57 0.53
CA ILE A 180 3.34 -13.18 0.77
C ILE A 180 3.12 -14.34 -0.20
N CYS A 181 2.84 -15.53 0.32
CA CYS A 181 2.55 -16.71 -0.49
C CYS A 181 1.19 -16.57 -1.18
N ILE A 182 1.16 -16.67 -2.50
CA ILE A 182 -0.08 -16.64 -3.30
C ILE A 182 -0.66 -18.03 -3.53
N ASN A 183 0.16 -19.04 -3.37
CA ASN A 183 -0.19 -20.47 -3.32
C ASN A 183 0.90 -21.23 -2.55
N SER A 184 0.93 -22.58 -2.63
CA SER A 184 1.92 -23.43 -1.95
C SER A 184 3.32 -23.40 -2.56
N LYS A 185 3.48 -22.90 -3.78
CA LYS A 185 4.73 -22.91 -4.55
C LYS A 185 5.31 -21.53 -4.81
N GLU A 186 4.47 -20.49 -4.81
CA GLU A 186 4.81 -19.13 -5.24
C GLU A 186 4.48 -18.08 -4.21
N LEU A 187 5.30 -17.06 -4.14
CA LEU A 187 5.11 -15.83 -3.37
C LEU A 187 5.16 -14.60 -4.26
N ILE A 188 4.60 -13.50 -3.78
CA ILE A 188 4.69 -12.17 -4.38
C ILE A 188 5.35 -11.20 -3.40
N HIS A 189 6.26 -10.37 -3.89
CA HIS A 189 6.93 -9.35 -3.10
C HIS A 189 7.44 -8.18 -3.96
N ALA A 190 7.62 -7.02 -3.35
CA ALA A 190 8.46 -5.98 -3.92
C ALA A 190 9.92 -6.31 -3.55
N TYR A 191 10.74 -6.63 -4.54
CA TYR A 191 12.08 -7.18 -4.31
C TYR A 191 13.17 -6.23 -4.82
N GLY A 192 13.96 -5.69 -3.88
CA GLY A 192 15.00 -4.71 -4.18
C GLY A 192 16.00 -5.17 -5.22
N PRO A 193 16.59 -6.38 -5.13
CA PRO A 193 17.52 -6.90 -6.13
C PRO A 193 16.96 -7.02 -7.55
N GLU A 194 15.64 -7.23 -7.69
CA GLU A 194 14.94 -7.24 -9.00
C GLU A 194 14.31 -5.90 -9.36
N LYS A 195 14.47 -4.89 -8.50
CA LYS A 195 13.98 -3.52 -8.69
C LYS A 195 12.47 -3.39 -9.00
N LYS A 196 11.67 -4.40 -8.67
CA LYS A 196 10.22 -4.43 -8.98
C LYS A 196 9.42 -5.38 -8.09
N VAL A 197 8.10 -5.29 -8.20
CA VAL A 197 7.16 -6.30 -7.69
C VAL A 197 7.07 -7.45 -8.68
N LEU A 198 7.24 -8.67 -8.17
CA LEU A 198 7.20 -9.88 -9.00
C LEU A 198 6.73 -11.10 -8.20
N VAL A 199 6.36 -12.15 -8.94
CA VAL A 199 6.09 -13.48 -8.39
C VAL A 199 7.34 -14.32 -8.55
N MET A 200 7.68 -15.08 -7.52
CA MET A 200 8.82 -16.01 -7.51
C MET A 200 8.45 -17.32 -6.81
N SER A 201 9.19 -18.39 -7.13
CA SER A 201 9.13 -19.64 -6.37
C SER A 201 9.56 -19.41 -4.92
N ILE A 202 8.80 -19.93 -3.95
CA ILE A 202 9.09 -19.81 -2.53
C ILE A 202 10.47 -20.38 -2.21
N LYS A 203 10.74 -21.65 -2.66
CA LYS A 203 12.03 -22.32 -2.42
C LYS A 203 13.19 -21.51 -2.99
N LYS A 204 13.12 -21.16 -4.29
CA LYS A 204 14.18 -20.37 -4.95
C LYS A 204 14.41 -19.01 -4.26
N THR A 205 13.36 -18.38 -3.74
CA THR A 205 13.48 -17.09 -3.03
C THR A 205 14.19 -17.25 -1.69
N ILE A 206 13.82 -18.26 -0.90
CA ILE A 206 14.46 -18.53 0.41
C ILE A 206 15.94 -18.84 0.20
N ASP A 207 16.27 -19.73 -0.73
CA ASP A 207 17.65 -20.11 -1.05
C ASP A 207 18.48 -18.93 -1.56
N ARG A 208 17.90 -18.10 -2.45
CA ARG A 208 18.55 -16.90 -2.99
C ARG A 208 18.83 -15.86 -1.92
N ILE A 209 17.88 -15.59 -1.02
CA ILE A 209 18.06 -14.63 0.08
C ILE A 209 19.11 -15.14 1.06
N LYS A 210 19.10 -16.43 1.40
CA LYS A 210 20.12 -17.07 2.24
C LYS A 210 21.51 -16.95 1.60
N LYS A 211 21.64 -17.31 0.32
CA LYS A 211 22.94 -17.30 -0.39
C LYS A 211 23.49 -15.90 -0.60
N LYS A 212 22.65 -14.93 -1.03
CA LYS A 212 23.12 -13.59 -1.44
C LYS A 212 23.19 -12.57 -0.31
N ALA A 213 22.33 -12.69 0.71
CA ALA A 213 22.24 -11.72 1.82
C ALA A 213 22.55 -12.33 3.18
N ASN A 214 22.85 -13.62 3.26
CA ASN A 214 23.05 -14.39 4.50
C ASN A 214 21.87 -14.22 5.49
N LEU A 215 20.65 -14.14 4.99
CA LEU A 215 19.44 -13.97 5.79
C LEU A 215 18.60 -15.24 5.79
N THR A 216 18.27 -15.73 6.99
CA THR A 216 17.34 -16.84 7.22
C THR A 216 15.93 -16.32 7.46
N VAL A 217 14.93 -17.16 7.22
CA VAL A 217 13.53 -16.86 7.57
C VAL A 217 13.45 -16.66 9.09
N LYS A 218 12.98 -15.49 9.50
CA LYS A 218 12.84 -15.12 10.93
C LYS A 218 11.49 -15.51 11.50
N LYS A 219 10.45 -15.45 10.66
CA LYS A 219 9.09 -15.73 11.11
C LYS A 219 8.18 -16.07 9.91
N ILE A 220 7.25 -16.96 10.13
CA ILE A 220 6.14 -17.21 9.23
C ILE A 220 4.86 -16.86 10.00
N SER A 221 3.99 -16.10 9.36
CA SER A 221 2.66 -15.74 9.86
C SER A 221 1.63 -15.94 8.77
N SER A 222 0.38 -15.54 8.98
CA SER A 222 -0.66 -15.63 7.96
C SER A 222 -1.45 -14.33 7.88
N ILE A 223 -1.93 -13.99 6.67
CA ILE A 223 -2.88 -12.89 6.49
C ILE A 223 -4.13 -13.17 7.32
N LYS A 224 -4.53 -12.17 8.12
CA LYS A 224 -5.81 -12.18 8.83
C LYS A 224 -6.87 -11.54 7.94
N TYR A 225 -8.02 -12.15 7.88
CA TYR A 225 -9.21 -11.64 7.17
C TYR A 225 -10.08 -10.81 8.10
#